data_9547af6a7db25731162ae0a67b7d9cbe
#
_entry.id   9547af6a7db25731162ae0a67b7d9cbe
#
_cell.length_a   1.000
_cell.length_b   1.000
_cell.length_c   1.000
_cell.angle_alpha   90.00
_cell.angle_beta   90.00
_cell.angle_gamma   90.00
#
_symmetry.space_group_name_H-M   'P 1'
#
loop_
_entity.id
_entity.type
_entity.pdbx_description
1 polymer ?
#
loop_
_entity_poly.entity_id
_entity_poly.type
_entity_poly.pdbx_seq_one_letter_code
_entity_poly.pdbx_strand_id
1 'polypeptide(L)'
;GGDAARATEITQIYRDHNDGVHDARIRAFGDTKAALERFQAAGIPMGVVTSKRHAMAQRGLEMSGIADHFQFLIGHDDWPEHKPAPGPILRGCELLGVASECSLYVGDSPFDIQAGNAAGCATAAALWGMFPCEVLAAERPKLMCDSLTELADWLGI
;
A
#
# COMPACT_ATOMS: atom_id res chain seq x y z
N GLY A 1 27.71 2.75 21.96
CA GLY A 1 28.20 3.25 20.63
C GLY A 1 28.31 2.16 19.56
N GLY A 2 28.57 0.91 19.93
CA GLY A 2 28.77 -0.17 18.95
C GLY A 2 27.48 -0.65 18.25
N ASP A 3 26.36 -0.65 18.92
CA ASP A 3 25.09 -1.15 18.36
C ASP A 3 24.51 -0.24 17.26
N ALA A 4 24.61 1.08 17.39
CA ALA A 4 24.06 2.00 16.38
C ALA A 4 24.85 1.96 15.06
N ALA A 5 26.18 1.89 15.13
CA ALA A 5 27.03 1.77 13.94
C ALA A 5 26.80 0.44 13.20
N ARG A 6 26.66 -0.64 13.94
CA ARG A 6 26.36 -1.98 13.37
C ARG A 6 24.96 -2.05 12.77
N ALA A 7 23.96 -1.43 13.41
CA ALA A 7 22.63 -1.33 12.86
C ALA A 7 22.62 -0.53 11.54
N THR A 8 23.36 0.56 11.45
CA THR A 8 23.51 1.36 10.23
C THR A 8 24.19 0.55 9.11
N GLU A 9 25.26 -0.18 9.43
CA GLU A 9 25.96 -1.05 8.46
C GLU A 9 25.04 -2.16 7.92
N ILE A 10 24.34 -2.88 8.81
CA ILE A 10 23.39 -3.93 8.42
C ILE A 10 22.25 -3.34 7.55
N THR A 11 21.76 -2.18 7.93
CA THR A 11 20.72 -1.48 7.15
C THR A 11 21.23 -1.11 5.76
N GLN A 12 22.47 -0.66 5.64
CA GLN A 12 23.06 -0.34 4.33
C GLN A 12 23.26 -1.59 3.47
N ILE A 13 23.78 -2.66 4.01
CA ILE A 13 23.93 -3.95 3.31
C ILE A 13 22.56 -4.46 2.82
N TYR A 14 21.53 -4.38 3.66
CA TYR A 14 20.17 -4.75 3.28
C TYR A 14 19.64 -3.90 2.13
N ARG A 15 19.87 -2.58 2.19
CA ARG A 15 19.45 -1.64 1.13
C ARG A 15 20.15 -1.95 -0.19
N ASP A 16 21.47 -2.09 -0.18
CA ASP A 16 22.26 -2.35 -1.39
C ASP A 16 21.85 -3.69 -2.05
N HIS A 17 21.61 -4.71 -1.22
CA HIS A 17 21.10 -5.99 -1.72
C HIS A 17 19.70 -5.86 -2.30
N ASN A 18 18.80 -5.19 -1.59
CA ASN A 18 17.41 -5.00 -2.03
C ASN A 18 17.32 -4.17 -3.32
N ASP A 19 18.12 -3.11 -3.42
CA ASP A 19 18.19 -2.27 -4.63
C ASP A 19 18.71 -3.09 -5.84
N GLY A 20 19.67 -4.00 -5.63
CA GLY A 20 20.24 -4.85 -6.68
C GLY A 20 19.29 -5.95 -7.19
N VAL A 21 18.35 -6.44 -6.36
CA VAL A 21 17.43 -7.52 -6.74
C VAL A 21 16.00 -7.04 -7.02
N HIS A 22 15.66 -5.82 -6.64
CA HIS A 22 14.34 -5.24 -6.75
C HIS A 22 13.78 -5.35 -8.16
N ASP A 23 14.51 -4.87 -9.14
CA ASP A 23 14.06 -4.80 -10.54
C ASP A 23 13.81 -6.17 -11.16
N ALA A 24 14.63 -7.16 -10.79
CA ALA A 24 14.51 -8.51 -11.32
C ALA A 24 13.28 -9.26 -10.77
N ARG A 25 12.77 -8.85 -9.61
CA ARG A 25 11.72 -9.56 -8.89
C ARG A 25 10.38 -8.85 -8.83
N ILE A 26 10.36 -7.54 -9.11
CA ILE A 26 9.10 -6.80 -9.04
C ILE A 26 8.20 -7.16 -10.21
N ARG A 27 6.98 -7.54 -9.91
CA ARG A 27 5.90 -7.83 -10.87
C ARG A 27 4.58 -7.40 -10.23
N ALA A 28 3.68 -6.82 -11.01
CA ALA A 28 2.28 -6.71 -10.62
C ALA A 28 1.64 -8.11 -10.57
N PHE A 29 0.69 -8.31 -9.67
CA PHE A 29 -0.16 -9.50 -9.73
C PHE A 29 -0.97 -9.50 -11.01
N GLY A 30 -1.33 -10.69 -11.51
CA GLY A 30 -1.83 -10.85 -12.88
C GLY A 30 -3.09 -10.06 -13.24
N ASP A 31 -3.95 -9.79 -12.25
CA ASP A 31 -5.21 -9.05 -12.43
C ASP A 31 -5.10 -7.54 -12.11
N THR A 32 -3.96 -7.10 -11.55
CA THR A 32 -3.79 -5.73 -11.02
C THR A 32 -4.16 -4.67 -12.04
N LYS A 33 -3.59 -4.73 -13.24
CA LYS A 33 -3.80 -3.69 -14.24
C LYS A 33 -5.27 -3.61 -14.68
N ALA A 34 -5.88 -4.75 -14.95
CA ALA A 34 -7.29 -4.81 -15.36
C ALA A 34 -8.23 -4.26 -14.27
N ALA A 35 -7.95 -4.58 -13.00
CA ALA A 35 -8.73 -4.05 -11.88
C ALA A 35 -8.55 -2.53 -11.72
N LEU A 36 -7.31 -2.01 -11.83
CA LEU A 36 -7.05 -0.56 -11.78
C LEU A 36 -7.74 0.19 -12.92
N GLU A 37 -7.78 -0.38 -14.13
CA GLU A 37 -8.51 0.16 -15.27
C GLU A 37 -10.03 0.23 -14.99
N ARG A 38 -10.61 -0.78 -14.31
CA ARG A 38 -12.02 -0.77 -13.88
C ARG A 38 -12.28 0.36 -12.87
N PHE A 39 -11.45 0.51 -11.84
CA PHE A 39 -11.56 1.61 -10.86
C PHE A 39 -11.49 2.98 -11.55
N GLN A 40 -10.54 3.15 -12.46
CA GLN A 40 -10.37 4.39 -13.21
C GLN A 40 -11.58 4.68 -14.12
N ALA A 41 -12.12 3.67 -14.81
CA ALA A 41 -13.32 3.81 -15.64
C ALA A 41 -14.57 4.17 -14.82
N ALA A 42 -14.63 3.71 -13.57
CA ALA A 42 -15.67 4.08 -12.61
C ALA A 42 -15.46 5.47 -11.97
N GLY A 43 -14.38 6.18 -12.33
CA GLY A 43 -14.07 7.51 -11.79
C GLY A 43 -13.59 7.51 -10.34
N ILE A 44 -13.09 6.36 -9.84
CA ILE A 44 -12.57 6.24 -8.47
C ILE A 44 -11.13 6.81 -8.44
N PRO A 45 -10.87 7.88 -7.67
CA PRO A 45 -9.53 8.40 -7.51
C PRO A 45 -8.69 7.45 -6.66
N MET A 46 -7.44 7.23 -7.08
CA MET A 46 -6.55 6.27 -6.44
C MET A 46 -5.21 6.91 -6.06
N GLY A 47 -4.64 6.47 -4.93
CA GLY A 47 -3.31 6.85 -4.47
C GLY A 47 -2.62 5.69 -3.77
N VAL A 48 -1.32 5.83 -3.57
CA VAL A 48 -0.49 4.82 -2.89
C VAL A 48 0.09 5.38 -1.60
N VAL A 49 -0.07 4.64 -0.50
CA VAL A 49 0.61 4.89 0.77
C VAL A 49 1.37 3.63 1.17
N THR A 50 2.69 3.70 1.23
CA THR A 50 3.54 2.51 1.40
C THR A 50 4.63 2.70 2.44
N SER A 51 5.06 1.60 3.08
CA SER A 51 6.23 1.55 3.95
C SER A 51 7.55 1.46 3.19
N LYS A 52 7.53 1.32 1.86
CA LYS A 52 8.74 1.45 1.03
C LYS A 52 9.16 2.91 0.94
N ARG A 53 10.45 3.18 0.75
CA ARG A 53 10.93 4.53 0.42
C ARG A 53 10.33 4.98 -0.91
N HIS A 54 10.05 6.27 -1.02
CA HIS A 54 9.39 6.87 -2.20
C HIS A 54 10.02 6.43 -3.51
N ALA A 55 11.33 6.63 -3.66
CA ALA A 55 12.05 6.28 -4.89
C ALA A 55 11.91 4.81 -5.29
N MET A 56 11.92 3.88 -4.32
CA MET A 56 11.74 2.45 -4.56
C MET A 56 10.31 2.09 -4.96
N ALA A 57 9.34 2.73 -4.31
CA ALA A 57 7.93 2.53 -4.61
C ALA A 57 7.59 3.08 -6.01
N GLN A 58 8.02 4.30 -6.32
CA GLN A 58 7.85 4.92 -7.63
C GLN A 58 8.40 4.04 -8.76
N ARG A 59 9.68 3.61 -8.61
CA ARG A 59 10.31 2.71 -9.57
C ARG A 59 9.52 1.41 -9.75
N GLY A 60 8.99 0.83 -8.67
CA GLY A 60 8.20 -0.38 -8.72
C GLY A 60 6.88 -0.21 -9.50
N LEU A 61 6.19 0.90 -9.30
CA LEU A 61 4.96 1.23 -10.03
C LEU A 61 5.23 1.44 -11.53
N GLU A 62 6.31 2.16 -11.86
CA GLU A 62 6.73 2.40 -13.25
C GLU A 62 7.10 1.10 -13.97
N MET A 63 7.94 0.26 -13.35
CA MET A 63 8.34 -1.04 -13.92
C MET A 63 7.16 -2.00 -14.08
N SER A 64 6.15 -1.89 -13.24
CA SER A 64 4.92 -2.66 -13.31
C SER A 64 3.91 -2.09 -14.32
N GLY A 65 4.19 -0.90 -14.88
CA GLY A 65 3.32 -0.21 -15.86
C GLY A 65 1.97 0.22 -15.28
N ILE A 66 1.94 0.56 -13.99
CA ILE A 66 0.71 0.96 -13.27
C ILE A 66 0.79 2.33 -12.59
N ALA A 67 1.91 3.04 -12.72
CA ALA A 67 2.12 4.33 -12.07
C ALA A 67 1.05 5.37 -12.44
N ASP A 68 0.64 5.42 -13.70
CA ASP A 68 -0.31 6.41 -14.23
C ASP A 68 -1.76 6.25 -13.70
N HIS A 69 -2.07 5.16 -12.99
CA HIS A 69 -3.36 4.97 -12.35
C HIS A 69 -3.48 5.74 -11.02
N PHE A 70 -2.37 6.20 -10.44
CA PHE A 70 -2.34 6.81 -9.12
C PHE A 70 -2.06 8.31 -9.21
N GLN A 71 -2.83 9.11 -8.45
CA GLN A 71 -2.69 10.56 -8.41
C GLN A 71 -1.55 11.02 -7.52
N PHE A 72 -1.13 10.18 -6.57
CA PHE A 72 -0.01 10.44 -5.67
C PHE A 72 0.62 9.13 -5.15
N LEU A 73 1.82 9.27 -4.63
CA LEU A 73 2.54 8.26 -3.87
C LEU A 73 3.06 8.90 -2.59
N ILE A 74 2.78 8.27 -1.44
CA ILE A 74 3.40 8.58 -0.14
C ILE A 74 4.24 7.37 0.26
N GLY A 75 5.56 7.55 0.25
CA GLY A 75 6.54 6.59 0.74
C GLY A 75 6.83 6.75 2.22
N HIS A 76 7.65 5.86 2.76
CA HIS A 76 8.09 5.91 4.16
C HIS A 76 8.80 7.23 4.53
N ASP A 77 9.51 7.83 3.61
CA ASP A 77 10.32 9.04 3.78
C ASP A 77 9.58 10.35 3.46
N ASP A 78 8.31 10.28 3.04
CA ASP A 78 7.50 11.45 2.71
C ASP A 78 6.69 12.00 3.90
N TRP A 79 6.54 11.22 4.97
CA TRP A 79 5.70 11.58 6.10
C TRP A 79 6.38 11.22 7.43
N PRO A 80 6.26 12.06 8.48
CA PRO A 80 6.95 11.84 9.76
C PRO A 80 6.42 10.66 10.57
N GLU A 81 5.15 10.27 10.38
CA GLU A 81 4.52 9.14 11.02
C GLU A 81 4.47 7.94 10.07
N HIS A 82 4.42 6.75 10.66
CA HIS A 82 4.37 5.50 9.90
C HIS A 82 3.23 4.61 10.39
N LYS A 83 2.72 3.77 9.50
CA LYS A 83 1.73 2.75 9.87
C LYS A 83 2.23 1.92 11.07
N PRO A 84 1.44 1.70 12.10
CA PRO A 84 -0.03 1.78 12.14
C PRO A 84 -0.61 3.16 12.49
N ALA A 85 0.17 4.23 12.58
CA ALA A 85 -0.38 5.58 12.77
C ALA A 85 -1.20 6.02 11.54
N PRO A 86 -2.31 6.76 11.72
CA PRO A 86 -3.23 7.13 10.64
C PRO A 86 -2.72 8.25 9.74
N GLY A 87 -1.71 9.03 10.17
CA GLY A 87 -1.25 10.25 9.52
C GLY A 87 -1.00 10.13 8.01
N PRO A 88 -0.24 9.14 7.52
CA PRO A 88 0.01 8.98 6.09
C PRO A 88 -1.27 8.72 5.28
N ILE A 89 -2.26 8.00 5.85
CA ILE A 89 -3.53 7.68 5.17
C ILE A 89 -4.42 8.91 5.12
N LEU A 90 -4.53 9.65 6.23
CA LEU A 90 -5.25 10.93 6.26
C LEU A 90 -4.68 11.93 5.25
N ARG A 91 -3.36 11.99 5.13
CA ARG A 91 -2.69 12.80 4.10
C ARG A 91 -3.06 12.34 2.69
N GLY A 92 -3.17 11.04 2.46
CA GLY A 92 -3.64 10.47 1.19
C GLY A 92 -5.07 10.90 0.86
N CYS A 93 -5.98 10.85 1.84
CA CYS A 93 -7.37 11.30 1.67
C CYS A 93 -7.43 12.81 1.32
N GLU A 94 -6.62 13.65 1.98
CA GLU A 94 -6.50 15.07 1.65
C GLU A 94 -6.05 15.29 0.20
N LEU A 95 -5.04 14.54 -0.27
CA LEU A 95 -4.54 14.66 -1.65
C LEU A 95 -5.56 14.23 -2.69
N LEU A 96 -6.43 13.26 -2.38
CA LEU A 96 -7.55 12.87 -3.23
C LEU A 96 -8.74 13.84 -3.13
N GLY A 97 -8.77 14.73 -2.14
CA GLY A 97 -9.90 15.61 -1.88
C GLY A 97 -11.16 14.88 -1.40
N VAL A 98 -10.99 13.74 -0.71
CA VAL A 98 -12.07 12.90 -0.18
C VAL A 98 -11.99 12.79 1.33
N ALA A 99 -13.14 12.63 2.00
CA ALA A 99 -13.20 12.37 3.42
C ALA A 99 -12.76 10.93 3.71
N SER A 100 -12.10 10.69 4.85
CA SER A 100 -11.61 9.35 5.22
C SER A 100 -12.74 8.33 5.33
N GLU A 101 -13.89 8.71 5.85
CA GLU A 101 -15.09 7.86 5.94
C GLU A 101 -15.70 7.47 4.58
N CYS A 102 -15.33 8.18 3.52
CA CYS A 102 -15.69 7.88 2.13
C CYS A 102 -14.57 7.14 1.37
N SER A 103 -13.52 6.75 2.07
CA SER A 103 -12.34 6.14 1.49
C SER A 103 -12.23 4.66 1.87
N LEU A 104 -11.65 3.86 0.97
CA LEU A 104 -11.27 2.49 1.23
C LEU A 104 -9.75 2.36 1.21
N TYR A 105 -9.17 1.88 2.31
CA TYR A 105 -7.75 1.57 2.38
C TYR A 105 -7.52 0.07 2.22
N VAL A 106 -6.72 -0.32 1.24
CA VAL A 106 -6.42 -1.72 0.92
C VAL A 106 -4.99 -2.04 1.32
N GLY A 107 -4.79 -3.08 2.11
CA GLY A 107 -3.46 -3.48 2.56
C GLY A 107 -3.34 -4.95 2.91
N ASP A 108 -2.12 -5.46 2.94
CA ASP A 108 -1.78 -6.87 3.16
C ASP A 108 -1.12 -7.15 4.50
N SER A 109 -1.03 -6.14 5.38
CA SER A 109 -0.45 -6.29 6.72
C SER A 109 -1.41 -5.83 7.83
N PRO A 110 -1.26 -6.35 9.07
CA PRO A 110 -2.03 -5.86 10.20
C PRO A 110 -1.84 -4.35 10.42
N PHE A 111 -0.65 -3.81 10.17
CA PHE A 111 -0.37 -2.37 10.29
C PHE A 111 -1.15 -1.53 9.28
N ASP A 112 -1.47 -2.06 8.11
CA ASP A 112 -2.30 -1.40 7.11
C ASP A 112 -3.73 -1.28 7.60
N ILE A 113 -4.29 -2.39 8.08
CA ILE A 113 -5.67 -2.42 8.56
C ILE A 113 -5.82 -1.54 9.81
N GLN A 114 -4.87 -1.61 10.75
CA GLN A 114 -4.85 -0.74 11.94
C GLN A 114 -4.82 0.75 11.54
N ALA A 115 -3.92 1.13 10.61
CA ALA A 115 -3.78 2.51 10.18
C ALA A 115 -5.03 3.02 9.45
N GLY A 116 -5.63 2.21 8.56
CA GLY A 116 -6.86 2.54 7.85
C GLY A 116 -8.04 2.70 8.81
N ASN A 117 -8.20 1.77 9.76
CA ASN A 117 -9.22 1.84 10.80
C ASN A 117 -9.02 3.09 11.70
N ALA A 118 -7.78 3.40 12.10
CA ALA A 118 -7.45 4.57 12.90
C ALA A 118 -7.68 5.89 12.14
N ALA A 119 -7.54 5.90 10.81
CA ALA A 119 -7.88 7.03 9.95
C ALA A 119 -9.40 7.22 9.74
N GLY A 120 -10.21 6.25 10.14
CA GLY A 120 -11.67 6.26 9.91
C GLY A 120 -12.08 5.80 8.50
N CYS A 121 -11.16 5.20 7.74
CA CYS A 121 -11.46 4.60 6.45
C CYS A 121 -12.15 3.25 6.60
N ALA A 122 -12.93 2.85 5.60
CA ALA A 122 -13.17 1.42 5.40
C ALA A 122 -11.85 0.74 5.05
N THR A 123 -11.66 -0.52 5.51
CA THR A 123 -10.42 -1.26 5.22
C THR A 123 -10.72 -2.56 4.50
N ALA A 124 -9.88 -2.93 3.53
CA ALA A 124 -9.90 -4.21 2.86
C ALA A 124 -8.55 -4.93 3.05
N ALA A 125 -8.61 -6.17 3.51
CA ALA A 125 -7.43 -7.01 3.65
C ALA A 125 -7.15 -7.75 2.34
N ALA A 126 -5.94 -7.56 1.81
CA ALA A 126 -5.43 -8.19 0.61
C ALA A 126 -4.81 -9.55 0.96
N LEU A 127 -5.52 -10.65 0.66
CA LEU A 127 -5.11 -12.01 1.02
C LEU A 127 -4.00 -12.58 0.11
N TRP A 128 -3.66 -11.90 -0.96
CA TRP A 128 -2.52 -12.24 -1.84
C TRP A 128 -1.17 -11.75 -1.33
N GLY A 129 -1.13 -11.10 -0.15
CA GLY A 129 0.08 -10.57 0.47
C GLY A 129 0.81 -11.58 1.35
N MET A 130 1.64 -11.06 2.27
CA MET A 130 2.55 -11.88 3.09
C MET A 130 1.90 -12.45 4.35
N PHE A 131 0.84 -11.83 4.87
CA PHE A 131 0.28 -12.19 6.17
C PHE A 131 -0.86 -13.21 6.04
N PRO A 132 -0.95 -14.19 6.97
CA PRO A 132 -2.05 -15.14 7.01
C PRO A 132 -3.41 -14.45 7.21
N CYS A 133 -4.44 -15.05 6.64
CA CYS A 133 -5.82 -14.59 6.73
C CYS A 133 -6.27 -14.30 8.17
N GLU A 134 -5.92 -15.18 9.12
CA GLU A 134 -6.31 -15.07 10.53
C GLU A 134 -5.69 -13.85 11.20
N VAL A 135 -4.45 -13.48 10.81
CA VAL A 135 -3.76 -12.29 11.33
C VAL A 135 -4.44 -11.02 10.84
N LEU A 136 -4.82 -10.98 9.57
CA LEU A 136 -5.52 -9.83 8.99
C LEU A 136 -6.96 -9.72 9.53
N ALA A 137 -7.66 -10.85 9.67
CA ALA A 137 -9.02 -10.90 10.22
C ALA A 137 -9.10 -10.38 11.66
N ALA A 138 -8.04 -10.60 12.47
CA ALA A 138 -7.96 -10.10 13.85
C ALA A 138 -8.03 -8.57 13.94
N GLU A 139 -7.60 -7.86 12.90
CA GLU A 139 -7.64 -6.39 12.80
C GLU A 139 -9.01 -5.85 12.33
N ARG A 140 -9.98 -6.73 12.07
CA ARG A 140 -11.36 -6.40 11.71
C ARG A 140 -11.49 -5.52 10.46
N PRO A 141 -10.89 -5.91 9.32
CA PRO A 141 -11.16 -5.23 8.06
C PRO A 141 -12.65 -5.36 7.70
N LYS A 142 -13.17 -4.38 6.98
CA LYS A 142 -14.55 -4.43 6.46
C LYS A 142 -14.73 -5.49 5.39
N LEU A 143 -13.67 -5.78 4.64
CA LEU A 143 -13.63 -6.75 3.56
C LEU A 143 -12.31 -7.51 3.59
N MET A 144 -12.34 -8.75 3.17
CA MET A 144 -11.15 -9.56 2.86
C MET A 144 -11.34 -10.10 1.45
N CYS A 145 -10.34 -9.95 0.60
CA CYS A 145 -10.42 -10.33 -0.81
C CYS A 145 -9.15 -11.02 -1.30
N ASP A 146 -9.32 -11.97 -2.19
CA ASP A 146 -8.23 -12.76 -2.78
C ASP A 146 -7.60 -12.08 -4.00
N SER A 147 -8.23 -11.02 -4.54
CA SER A 147 -7.73 -10.26 -5.68
C SER A 147 -8.31 -8.84 -5.75
N LEU A 148 -7.67 -7.97 -6.53
CA LEU A 148 -8.23 -6.64 -6.84
C LEU A 148 -9.48 -6.74 -7.73
N THR A 149 -9.59 -7.78 -8.54
CA THR A 149 -10.80 -8.05 -9.34
C THR A 149 -11.99 -8.34 -8.43
N GLU A 150 -11.82 -9.18 -7.41
CA GLU A 150 -12.87 -9.44 -6.42
C GLU A 150 -13.29 -8.17 -5.68
N LEU A 151 -12.32 -7.30 -5.35
CA LEU A 151 -12.61 -6.01 -4.75
C LEU A 151 -13.47 -5.13 -5.68
N ALA A 152 -13.16 -5.08 -6.97
CA ALA A 152 -13.94 -4.35 -7.96
C ALA A 152 -15.37 -4.90 -8.08
N ASP A 153 -15.52 -6.24 -8.09
CA ASP A 153 -16.82 -6.91 -8.11
C ASP A 153 -17.65 -6.58 -6.86
N TRP A 154 -17.01 -6.56 -5.69
CA TRP A 154 -17.66 -6.18 -4.43
C TRP A 154 -18.13 -4.72 -4.44
N LEU A 155 -17.39 -3.82 -5.08
CA LEU A 155 -17.77 -2.43 -5.26
C LEU A 155 -18.85 -2.22 -6.33
N GLY A 156 -19.18 -3.26 -7.10
CA GLY A 156 -20.19 -3.21 -8.17
C GLY A 156 -19.72 -2.52 -9.46
N ILE A 157 -18.42 -2.57 -9.71
CA ILE A 157 -17.78 -1.94 -10.88
C ILE A 157 -16.99 -2.93 -11.70
#